data_5e678b0e74c09c885da17825e8a29e2d
#
_entry.id   5e678b0e74c09c885da17825e8a29e2d
#
_cell.length_a   1.000
_cell.length_b   1.000
_cell.length_c   1.000
_cell.angle_alpha   90.00
_cell.angle_beta   90.00
_cell.angle_gamma   90.00
#
_symmetry.space_group_name_H-M   'P 1'
#
loop_
_entity.id
_entity.type
_entity.pdbx_description
1 polymer ?
#
loop_
_entity_poly.entity_id
_entity_poly.type
_entity_poly.pdbx_seq_one_letter_code
_entity_poly.pdbx_strand_id
1 'polypeptide(L)'
;MSQREEHGKHKNPVPAVDFLISKDNNSKILLVRRKNDPFKGILSIPGGFVNEGETAEDAMRREAKEETSLIVEPTAILGVYSDPRRDPRMHTLSVTFITRIVQGNENARDDAAALQWIKLEGELDNLIQSQQIAFDHSKILNDYKKWIRSAQGSVQSNTINNATFWSTKNEQTKQALQTKPTEG
;
A
#
# COMPACT_ATOMS: atom_id res chain seq x y z
N MET A 1 31.45 22.10 -34.05
CA MET A 1 30.21 22.47 -33.35
C MET A 1 29.44 21.17 -33.13
N SER A 2 29.48 20.66 -31.93
CA SER A 2 28.83 19.37 -31.54
C SER A 2 27.34 19.61 -31.36
N GLN A 3 26.51 18.97 -32.19
CA GLN A 3 25.07 18.91 -32.00
C GLN A 3 24.85 18.00 -30.74
N ARG A 4 24.52 18.60 -29.63
CA ARG A 4 23.93 17.85 -28.47
C ARG A 4 22.52 17.47 -28.92
N GLU A 5 22.34 16.19 -29.25
CA GLU A 5 21.01 15.62 -29.43
C GLU A 5 20.22 15.86 -28.13
N GLU A 6 19.16 16.68 -28.22
CA GLU A 6 18.16 16.77 -27.18
C GLU A 6 17.49 15.39 -27.06
N HIS A 7 17.95 14.59 -26.11
CA HIS A 7 17.24 13.39 -25.71
C HIS A 7 15.88 13.83 -25.21
N GLY A 8 14.85 13.54 -26.00
CA GLY A 8 13.46 13.85 -25.66
C GLY A 8 13.18 13.40 -24.24
N LYS A 9 12.62 14.30 -23.43
CA LYS A 9 12.28 14.02 -22.02
C LYS A 9 11.36 12.81 -21.99
N HIS A 10 11.87 11.65 -21.59
CA HIS A 10 11.05 10.47 -21.35
C HIS A 10 10.02 10.82 -20.27
N LYS A 11 8.74 10.75 -20.61
CA LYS A 11 7.66 10.84 -19.61
C LYS A 11 7.54 9.49 -18.92
N ASN A 12 8.19 9.35 -17.78
CA ASN A 12 8.09 8.14 -16.96
C ASN A 12 6.77 8.10 -16.21
N PRO A 13 6.21 6.91 -15.94
CA PRO A 13 5.12 6.76 -14.99
C PRO A 13 5.51 7.33 -13.63
N VAL A 14 4.57 7.96 -12.96
CA VAL A 14 4.79 8.47 -11.59
C VAL A 14 4.73 7.30 -10.60
N PRO A 15 5.77 7.08 -9.77
CA PRO A 15 5.75 6.03 -8.78
C PRO A 15 4.76 6.34 -7.66
N ALA A 16 4.00 5.32 -7.27
CA ALA A 16 3.01 5.39 -6.20
C ALA A 16 3.04 4.12 -5.36
N VAL A 17 2.42 4.19 -4.20
CA VAL A 17 2.18 3.06 -3.31
C VAL A 17 0.71 3.00 -2.94
N ASP A 18 0.16 1.80 -2.89
CA ASP A 18 -1.11 1.48 -2.25
C ASP A 18 -0.81 0.49 -1.11
N PHE A 19 -1.61 0.49 -0.03
CA PHE A 19 -1.37 -0.44 1.06
C PHE A 19 -2.66 -0.93 1.70
N LEU A 20 -2.66 -2.23 1.97
CA LEU A 20 -3.80 -2.96 2.49
C LEU A 20 -3.62 -3.16 3.99
N ILE A 21 -4.47 -2.52 4.78
CA ILE A 21 -4.51 -2.66 6.24
C ILE A 21 -5.73 -3.51 6.56
N SER A 22 -5.53 -4.68 7.17
CA SER A 22 -6.61 -5.58 7.57
C SER A 22 -6.63 -5.80 9.09
N LYS A 23 -7.80 -6.19 9.58
CA LYS A 23 -8.01 -6.62 10.97
C LYS A 23 -8.96 -7.81 11.07
N ASP A 24 -9.17 -8.30 12.29
CA ASP A 24 -10.07 -9.41 12.59
C ASP A 24 -9.77 -10.65 11.72
N ASN A 25 -8.51 -11.11 11.74
CA ASN A 25 -8.04 -12.24 10.92
C ASN A 25 -8.28 -12.04 9.42
N ASN A 26 -8.00 -10.85 8.92
CA ASN A 26 -8.23 -10.45 7.51
C ASN A 26 -9.71 -10.49 7.08
N SER A 27 -10.66 -10.40 8.00
CA SER A 27 -12.08 -10.34 7.63
C SER A 27 -12.55 -8.93 7.29
N LYS A 28 -11.78 -7.90 7.67
CA LYS A 28 -12.06 -6.49 7.36
C LYS A 28 -10.84 -5.80 6.78
N ILE A 29 -11.10 -4.87 5.87
CA ILE A 29 -10.09 -4.02 5.24
C ILE A 29 -10.41 -2.54 5.50
N LEU A 30 -9.38 -1.73 5.72
CA LEU A 30 -9.52 -0.29 5.88
C LEU A 30 -9.55 0.38 4.50
N LEU A 31 -10.60 1.15 4.24
CA LEU A 31 -10.70 2.01 3.07
C LEU A 31 -10.86 3.46 3.49
N VAL A 32 -10.46 4.37 2.61
CA VAL A 32 -10.52 5.82 2.80
C VAL A 32 -11.55 6.42 1.85
N ARG A 33 -12.44 7.28 2.37
CA ARG A 33 -13.34 8.07 1.53
C ARG A 33 -12.61 9.28 0.99
N ARG A 34 -12.50 9.38 -0.32
CA ARG A 34 -11.75 10.45 -1.00
C ARG A 34 -12.39 11.82 -0.77
N LYS A 35 -11.57 12.80 -0.39
CA LYS A 35 -11.99 14.19 -0.18
C LYS A 35 -11.97 15.01 -1.47
N ASN A 36 -11.08 14.66 -2.42
CA ASN A 36 -10.80 15.42 -3.63
C ASN A 36 -11.04 14.61 -4.90
N ASP A 37 -11.23 15.32 -6.01
CA ASP A 37 -11.24 14.72 -7.33
C ASP A 37 -9.85 14.15 -7.73
N PRO A 38 -9.81 13.16 -8.60
CA PRO A 38 -10.93 12.39 -9.13
C PRO A 38 -11.54 11.47 -8.06
N PHE A 39 -12.79 11.05 -8.27
CA PHE A 39 -13.53 10.13 -7.41
C PHE A 39 -13.86 10.68 -6.02
N LYS A 40 -14.11 11.98 -5.88
CA LYS A 40 -14.54 12.59 -4.62
C LYS A 40 -15.76 11.85 -4.04
N GLY A 41 -15.72 11.49 -2.76
CA GLY A 41 -16.78 10.79 -2.06
C GLY A 41 -16.80 9.27 -2.26
N ILE A 42 -15.97 8.72 -3.16
CA ILE A 42 -15.84 7.28 -3.42
C ILE A 42 -14.76 6.70 -2.50
N LEU A 43 -14.88 5.41 -2.14
CA LEU A 43 -13.90 4.71 -1.31
C LEU A 43 -12.67 4.29 -2.14
N SER A 44 -11.51 4.35 -1.53
CA SER A 44 -10.24 3.90 -2.12
C SER A 44 -9.40 3.12 -1.11
N ILE A 45 -8.48 2.31 -1.59
CA ILE A 45 -7.35 1.84 -0.79
C ILE A 45 -6.52 3.08 -0.42
N PRO A 46 -6.01 3.20 0.83
CA PRO A 46 -5.10 4.27 1.20
C PRO A 46 -3.77 4.13 0.44
N GLY A 47 -3.15 5.28 0.11
CA GLY A 47 -1.93 5.32 -0.67
C GLY A 47 -1.58 6.70 -1.19
N GLY A 48 -0.38 6.85 -1.74
CA GLY A 48 0.11 8.12 -2.24
C GLY A 48 1.32 7.98 -3.17
N PHE A 49 1.91 9.12 -3.51
CA PHE A 49 3.09 9.14 -4.37
C PHE A 49 4.38 8.93 -3.58
N VAL A 50 5.35 8.30 -4.23
CA VAL A 50 6.72 8.19 -3.70
C VAL A 50 7.44 9.49 -3.97
N ASN A 51 8.01 10.12 -2.93
CA ASN A 51 8.80 11.34 -3.06
C ASN A 51 10.22 11.05 -3.56
N GLU A 52 10.87 12.05 -4.13
CA GLU A 52 12.28 11.94 -4.51
C GLU A 52 13.14 11.60 -3.28
N GLY A 53 14.02 10.59 -3.42
CA GLY A 53 14.87 10.12 -2.32
C GLY A 53 14.18 9.18 -1.33
N GLU A 54 12.91 8.88 -1.50
CA GLU A 54 12.13 7.99 -0.63
C GLU A 54 12.06 6.58 -1.22
N THR A 55 12.14 5.55 -0.38
CA THR A 55 11.83 4.19 -0.80
C THR A 55 10.32 3.97 -0.86
N ALA A 56 9.86 2.98 -1.63
CA ALA A 56 8.43 2.64 -1.67
C ALA A 56 7.88 2.24 -0.29
N GLU A 57 8.70 1.56 0.52
CA GLU A 57 8.36 1.18 1.88
C GLU A 57 8.23 2.38 2.82
N ASP A 58 9.09 3.39 2.67
CA ASP A 58 9.05 4.60 3.49
C ASP A 58 7.86 5.49 3.08
N ALA A 59 7.60 5.60 1.77
CA ALA A 59 6.40 6.25 1.25
C ALA A 59 5.12 5.60 1.84
N MET A 60 5.05 4.27 1.83
CA MET A 60 3.93 3.53 2.41
C MET A 60 3.76 3.82 3.91
N ARG A 61 4.85 3.83 4.71
CA ARG A 61 4.78 4.15 6.14
C ARG A 61 4.35 5.59 6.40
N ARG A 62 4.87 6.54 5.62
CA ARG A 62 4.51 7.96 5.71
C ARG A 62 3.03 8.16 5.40
N GLU A 63 2.56 7.67 4.24
CA GLU A 63 1.16 7.80 3.82
C GLU A 63 0.21 7.12 4.80
N ALA A 64 0.57 5.93 5.31
CA ALA A 64 -0.23 5.24 6.32
C ALA A 64 -0.40 6.09 7.58
N LYS A 65 0.67 6.71 8.07
CA LYS A 65 0.62 7.59 9.23
C LYS A 65 -0.19 8.86 8.95
N GLU A 66 -0.03 9.47 7.78
CA GLU A 66 -0.71 10.70 7.38
C GLU A 66 -2.21 10.47 7.18
N GLU A 67 -2.60 9.43 6.44
CA GLU A 67 -3.98 9.18 6.09
C GLU A 67 -4.79 8.46 7.18
N THR A 68 -4.14 7.58 7.95
CA THR A 68 -4.85 6.69 8.86
C THR A 68 -4.49 6.87 10.34
N SER A 69 -3.43 7.62 10.65
CA SER A 69 -2.82 7.72 11.99
C SER A 69 -2.29 6.38 12.55
N LEU A 70 -2.27 5.33 11.74
CA LEU A 70 -1.73 4.03 12.13
C LEU A 70 -0.24 3.95 11.75
N ILE A 71 0.53 3.27 12.58
CA ILE A 71 1.88 2.83 12.26
C ILE A 71 1.77 1.38 11.78
N VAL A 72 2.17 1.18 10.52
CA VAL A 72 2.10 -0.13 9.87
C VAL A 72 3.46 -0.56 9.34
N GLU A 73 3.66 -1.86 9.22
CA GLU A 73 4.84 -2.46 8.60
C GLU A 73 4.43 -3.35 7.43
N PRO A 74 5.18 -3.31 6.31
CA PRO A 74 4.92 -4.19 5.19
C PRO A 74 5.23 -5.64 5.58
N THR A 75 4.36 -6.56 5.17
CA THR A 75 4.54 -8.00 5.35
C THR A 75 4.74 -8.73 4.04
N ALA A 76 4.18 -8.19 2.95
CA ALA A 76 4.36 -8.70 1.59
C ALA A 76 4.06 -7.62 0.56
N ILE A 77 4.49 -7.83 -0.67
CA ILE A 77 4.03 -7.11 -1.85
C ILE A 77 2.93 -7.97 -2.48
N LEU A 78 1.72 -7.40 -2.62
CA LEU A 78 0.63 -8.06 -3.33
C LEU A 78 0.88 -8.07 -4.84
N GLY A 79 1.35 -6.94 -5.38
CA GLY A 79 1.65 -6.80 -6.78
C GLY A 79 2.03 -5.38 -7.20
N VAL A 80 2.31 -5.23 -8.49
CA VAL A 80 2.56 -3.95 -9.14
C VAL A 80 1.43 -3.70 -10.14
N TYR A 81 0.81 -2.52 -10.05
CA TYR A 81 -0.32 -2.12 -10.87
C TYR A 81 0.08 -0.90 -11.71
N SER A 82 0.12 -1.08 -13.03
CA SER A 82 0.72 -0.09 -13.95
C SER A 82 -0.08 0.11 -15.25
N ASP A 83 -1.37 -0.24 -15.29
CA ASP A 83 -2.20 0.10 -16.47
C ASP A 83 -2.18 1.63 -16.64
N PRO A 84 -1.81 2.16 -17.83
CA PRO A 84 -1.77 3.59 -18.06
C PRO A 84 -3.09 4.33 -17.80
N ARG A 85 -4.21 3.60 -17.78
CA ARG A 85 -5.56 4.14 -17.57
C ARG A 85 -6.04 4.02 -16.11
N ARG A 86 -5.20 3.44 -15.21
CA ARG A 86 -5.60 3.22 -13.82
C ARG A 86 -5.91 4.51 -13.06
N ASP A 87 -5.21 5.59 -13.39
CA ASP A 87 -5.40 6.92 -12.83
C ASP A 87 -5.69 7.91 -13.96
N PRO A 88 -6.85 8.58 -13.96
CA PRO A 88 -7.21 9.52 -15.04
C PRO A 88 -6.34 10.78 -15.06
N ARG A 89 -5.58 11.08 -14.01
CA ARG A 89 -4.73 12.27 -13.93
C ARG A 89 -3.41 12.10 -14.67
N MET A 90 -2.81 10.88 -14.59
CA MET A 90 -1.50 10.59 -15.15
C MET A 90 -1.20 9.08 -15.13
N HIS A 91 -0.25 8.66 -15.95
CA HIS A 91 0.24 7.28 -15.86
C HIS A 91 0.99 7.08 -14.54
N THR A 92 0.47 6.22 -13.68
CA THR A 92 1.07 5.83 -12.40
C THR A 92 1.51 4.37 -12.43
N LEU A 93 2.59 4.06 -11.71
CA LEU A 93 3.01 2.71 -11.40
C LEU A 93 2.96 2.56 -9.88
N SER A 94 2.03 1.76 -9.38
CA SER A 94 1.86 1.57 -7.94
C SER A 94 2.35 0.21 -7.48
N VAL A 95 3.14 0.20 -6.40
CA VAL A 95 3.48 -1.00 -5.64
C VAL A 95 2.46 -1.14 -4.51
N THR A 96 1.71 -2.24 -4.50
CA THR A 96 0.71 -2.49 -3.45
C THR A 96 1.27 -3.41 -2.38
N PHE A 97 1.31 -2.91 -1.14
CA PHE A 97 1.78 -3.64 0.02
C PHE A 97 0.63 -4.27 0.80
N ILE A 98 0.87 -5.46 1.36
CA ILE A 98 0.08 -6.02 2.46
C ILE A 98 0.80 -5.64 3.74
N THR A 99 0.06 -5.09 4.71
CA THR A 99 0.66 -4.54 5.92
C THR A 99 0.06 -5.15 7.18
N ARG A 100 0.77 -5.02 8.29
CA ARG A 100 0.27 -5.28 9.64
C ARG A 100 0.32 -4.01 10.47
N ILE A 101 -0.67 -3.82 11.33
CA ILE A 101 -0.69 -2.71 12.29
C ILE A 101 0.33 -3.01 13.39
N VAL A 102 1.21 -2.05 13.69
CA VAL A 102 2.20 -2.13 14.76
C VAL A 102 1.75 -1.29 15.95
N GLN A 103 1.21 -0.09 15.67
CA GLN A 103 0.77 0.85 16.71
C GLN A 103 -0.26 1.82 16.14
N GLY A 104 -1.03 2.41 17.02
CA GLY A 104 -1.98 3.47 16.70
C GLY A 104 -3.42 3.05 16.98
N ASN A 105 -4.27 4.06 17.15
CA ASN A 105 -5.71 3.91 17.29
C ASN A 105 -6.37 4.61 16.13
N GLU A 106 -7.24 3.91 15.45
CA GLU A 106 -8.01 4.38 14.27
C GLU A 106 -8.95 5.57 14.57
N ASN A 107 -9.04 6.01 15.83
CA ASN A 107 -9.94 7.07 16.31
C ASN A 107 -9.22 8.43 16.50
N ALA A 108 -8.00 8.59 16.02
CA ALA A 108 -7.11 9.60 16.57
C ALA A 108 -6.99 10.91 15.79
N ARG A 109 -7.91 11.33 14.89
CA ARG A 109 -7.94 12.71 14.36
C ARG A 109 -9.26 13.06 13.67
N ASP A 110 -9.46 14.35 13.40
CA ASP A 110 -10.63 14.97 12.75
C ASP A 110 -11.04 14.37 11.39
N ASP A 111 -10.25 13.43 10.86
CA ASP A 111 -10.48 12.70 9.62
C ASP A 111 -11.08 11.29 9.79
N ALA A 112 -11.44 10.90 11.03
CA ALA A 112 -12.03 9.58 11.31
C ALA A 112 -13.30 9.28 10.48
N ALA A 113 -14.02 10.30 10.03
CA ALA A 113 -15.18 10.15 9.14
C ALA A 113 -14.81 9.68 7.72
N ALA A 114 -13.54 9.80 7.33
CA ALA A 114 -13.04 9.34 6.03
C ALA A 114 -12.59 7.87 6.03
N LEU A 115 -12.33 7.27 7.20
CA LEU A 115 -11.86 5.89 7.34
C LEU A 115 -13.03 4.93 7.58
N GLN A 116 -13.08 3.83 6.84
CA GLN A 116 -14.13 2.82 6.97
C GLN A 116 -13.55 1.41 6.96
N TRP A 117 -13.91 0.61 7.96
CA TRP A 117 -13.64 -0.81 8.00
C TRP A 117 -14.73 -1.57 7.27
N ILE A 118 -14.39 -2.13 6.11
CA ILE A 118 -15.30 -2.84 5.22
C ILE A 118 -15.08 -4.34 5.38
N LYS A 119 -16.17 -5.11 5.55
CA LYS A 119 -16.09 -6.58 5.55
C LYS A 119 -15.71 -7.06 4.14
N LEU A 120 -14.72 -7.95 4.07
CA LEU A 120 -14.23 -8.48 2.78
C LEU A 120 -15.27 -9.35 2.07
N GLU A 121 -16.13 -10.03 2.84
CA GLU A 121 -17.21 -10.82 2.27
C GLU A 121 -18.54 -10.05 2.36
N GLY A 122 -19.26 -10.02 1.24
CA GLY A 122 -20.58 -9.40 1.09
C GLY A 122 -20.52 -7.87 0.95
N GLU A 123 -20.03 -7.13 1.95
CA GLU A 123 -20.02 -5.67 1.92
C GLU A 123 -19.11 -5.12 0.83
N LEU A 124 -17.86 -5.61 0.74
CA LEU A 124 -16.92 -5.20 -0.30
C LEU A 124 -17.43 -5.62 -1.69
N ASP A 125 -18.03 -6.80 -1.81
CA ASP A 125 -18.57 -7.27 -3.08
C ASP A 125 -19.68 -6.33 -3.58
N ASN A 126 -20.56 -5.87 -2.68
CA ASN A 126 -21.61 -4.90 -3.01
C ASN A 126 -21.01 -3.54 -3.44
N LEU A 127 -19.97 -3.06 -2.76
CA LEU A 127 -19.30 -1.80 -3.12
C LEU A 127 -18.62 -1.90 -4.51
N ILE A 128 -18.02 -3.02 -4.83
CA ILE A 128 -17.41 -3.27 -6.15
C ILE A 128 -18.50 -3.30 -7.23
N GLN A 129 -19.59 -4.04 -7.02
CA GLN A 129 -20.69 -4.15 -7.98
C GLN A 129 -21.38 -2.80 -8.22
N SER A 130 -21.52 -1.98 -7.18
CA SER A 130 -22.12 -0.64 -7.27
C SER A 130 -21.13 0.46 -7.70
N GLN A 131 -19.92 0.09 -8.11
CA GLN A 131 -18.85 1.01 -8.56
C GLN A 131 -18.51 2.09 -7.52
N GLN A 132 -18.57 1.74 -6.23
CA GLN A 132 -18.22 2.62 -5.12
C GLN A 132 -16.75 2.51 -4.68
N ILE A 133 -15.90 1.93 -5.53
CA ILE A 133 -14.45 1.81 -5.34
C ILE A 133 -13.74 2.58 -6.45
N ALA A 134 -12.88 3.52 -6.06
CA ALA A 134 -12.14 4.41 -6.94
C ALA A 134 -11.01 3.69 -7.71
N PHE A 135 -10.58 4.26 -8.81
CA PHE A 135 -9.47 3.79 -9.63
C PHE A 135 -9.66 2.32 -10.09
N ASP A 136 -8.55 1.61 -10.18
CA ASP A 136 -8.51 0.16 -10.39
C ASP A 136 -8.49 -0.63 -9.07
N HIS A 137 -8.82 -0.01 -7.93
CA HIS A 137 -8.73 -0.61 -6.61
C HIS A 137 -9.67 -1.80 -6.43
N SER A 138 -10.77 -1.88 -7.18
CA SER A 138 -11.61 -3.09 -7.23
C SER A 138 -10.80 -4.33 -7.68
N LYS A 139 -9.88 -4.17 -8.65
CA LYS A 139 -8.98 -5.24 -9.10
C LYS A 139 -8.02 -5.64 -7.99
N ILE A 140 -7.38 -4.66 -7.34
CA ILE A 140 -6.42 -4.88 -6.24
C ILE A 140 -7.10 -5.63 -5.09
N LEU A 141 -8.30 -5.21 -4.68
CA LEU A 141 -9.07 -5.83 -3.60
C LEU A 141 -9.49 -7.27 -3.93
N ASN A 142 -9.86 -7.54 -5.19
CA ASN A 142 -10.13 -8.90 -5.64
C ASN A 142 -8.87 -9.79 -5.65
N ASP A 143 -7.72 -9.25 -6.04
CA ASP A 143 -6.45 -9.96 -5.99
C ASP A 143 -6.03 -10.24 -4.54
N TYR A 144 -6.29 -9.31 -3.61
CA TYR A 144 -6.08 -9.52 -2.17
C TYR A 144 -6.98 -10.64 -1.61
N LYS A 145 -8.26 -10.69 -1.97
CA LYS A 145 -9.15 -11.80 -1.59
C LYS A 145 -8.61 -13.16 -2.06
N LYS A 146 -8.09 -13.23 -3.29
CA LYS A 146 -7.44 -14.46 -3.80
C LYS A 146 -6.20 -14.81 -3.00
N TRP A 147 -5.35 -13.82 -2.70
CA TRP A 147 -4.13 -14.00 -1.90
C TRP A 147 -4.44 -14.57 -0.50
N ILE A 148 -5.44 -14.03 0.21
CA ILE A 148 -5.87 -14.55 1.51
C ILE A 148 -6.31 -16.02 1.40
N ARG A 149 -7.13 -16.35 0.40
CA ARG A 149 -7.63 -17.72 0.21
C ARG A 149 -6.50 -18.71 -0.09
N SER A 150 -5.51 -18.30 -0.88
CA SER A 150 -4.34 -19.15 -1.17
C SER A 150 -3.46 -19.33 0.07
N ALA A 151 -3.26 -18.28 0.88
CA ALA A 151 -2.51 -18.37 2.11
C ALA A 151 -3.18 -19.28 3.16
N GLN A 152 -4.51 -19.26 3.25
CA GLN A 152 -5.28 -20.15 4.13
C GLN A 152 -5.26 -21.61 3.67
N GLY A 153 -5.24 -21.85 2.36
CA GLY A 153 -5.12 -23.20 1.78
C GLY A 153 -3.74 -23.82 1.97
N SER A 154 -2.69 -23.01 2.01
CA SER A 154 -1.31 -23.48 2.21
C SER A 154 -0.95 -23.77 3.68
N VAL A 155 -1.76 -23.33 4.63
CA VAL A 155 -1.58 -23.67 6.07
C VAL A 155 -1.93 -25.14 6.34
N GLN A 156 -2.64 -25.83 5.45
CA GLN A 156 -2.88 -27.27 5.52
C GLN A 156 -1.78 -28.14 4.88
N SER A 157 -0.83 -27.55 4.16
CA SER A 157 0.30 -28.28 3.58
C SER A 157 1.56 -27.41 3.56
N ASN A 158 2.47 -27.68 4.50
CA ASN A 158 3.85 -27.20 4.58
C ASN A 158 4.08 -25.72 4.94
N THR A 159 4.61 -25.54 6.14
CA THR A 159 5.40 -24.43 6.63
C THR A 159 6.48 -24.04 5.62
N ILE A 160 6.24 -23.05 4.77
CA ILE A 160 7.32 -22.36 4.06
C ILE A 160 7.28 -20.89 4.48
N ASN A 161 8.31 -20.50 5.22
CA ASN A 161 8.54 -19.18 5.77
C ASN A 161 8.73 -18.12 4.68
N ASN A 162 7.67 -17.43 4.27
CA ASN A 162 7.78 -16.18 3.51
C ASN A 162 8.08 -14.95 4.41
N ALA A 163 8.20 -15.16 5.72
CA ALA A 163 8.59 -14.10 6.68
C ALA A 163 10.10 -13.75 6.64
N THR A 164 10.93 -14.54 5.94
CA THR A 164 12.39 -14.44 6.04
C THR A 164 12.99 -13.30 5.21
N PHE A 165 12.34 -12.84 4.15
CA PHE A 165 12.94 -11.84 3.26
C PHE A 165 13.02 -10.44 3.87
N TRP A 166 12.05 -10.05 4.70
CA TRP A 166 12.01 -8.73 5.35
C TRP A 166 12.64 -8.72 6.76
N SER A 167 12.66 -9.87 7.44
CA SER A 167 13.26 -10.01 8.79
C SER A 167 14.77 -9.85 8.78
N THR A 168 15.46 -10.40 7.81
CA THR A 168 16.94 -10.38 7.74
C THR A 168 17.52 -8.99 7.46
N LYS A 169 16.82 -8.12 6.70
CA LYS A 169 17.30 -6.75 6.47
C LYS A 169 17.21 -5.87 7.72
N ASN A 170 16.18 -6.03 8.54
CA ASN A 170 16.02 -5.24 9.77
C ASN A 170 17.04 -5.58 10.85
N GLU A 171 17.50 -6.84 10.94
CA GLU A 171 18.53 -7.23 11.90
C GLU A 171 19.92 -6.74 11.48
N GLN A 172 20.24 -6.80 10.20
CA GLN A 172 21.53 -6.29 9.68
C GLN A 172 21.63 -4.76 9.81
N THR A 173 20.53 -4.03 9.61
CA THR A 173 20.49 -2.57 9.78
C THR A 173 20.63 -2.17 11.26
N LYS A 174 20.05 -2.93 12.19
CA LYS A 174 20.20 -2.70 13.63
C LYS A 174 21.63 -2.98 14.11
N GLN A 175 22.30 -4.00 13.59
CA GLN A 175 23.69 -4.29 13.93
C GLN A 175 24.67 -3.26 13.36
N ALA A 176 24.44 -2.74 12.15
CA ALA A 176 25.27 -1.70 11.54
C ALA A 176 25.20 -0.34 12.27
N LEU A 177 24.08 -0.04 12.94
CA LEU A 177 23.90 1.18 13.73
C LEU A 177 24.56 1.10 15.13
N GLN A 178 24.83 -0.11 15.63
CA GLN A 178 25.46 -0.32 16.95
C GLN A 178 26.99 -0.38 16.91
N THR A 179 27.60 -0.38 15.72
CA THR A 179 29.08 -0.54 15.56
C THR A 179 29.79 0.74 15.12
N LYS A 180 29.21 1.94 15.28
CA LYS A 180 30.00 3.16 15.11
C LYS A 180 30.92 3.38 16.30
N PRO A 181 32.26 3.45 16.12
CA PRO A 181 33.16 3.82 17.18
C PRO A 181 32.91 5.27 17.59
N THR A 182 32.83 5.50 18.89
CA THR A 182 32.94 6.85 19.47
C THR A 182 34.41 7.28 19.30
N GLU A 183 34.64 8.15 18.31
CA GLU A 183 35.94 8.87 18.26
C GLU A 183 35.94 9.88 19.42
N GLY A 184 36.95 9.72 20.29
CA GLY A 184 37.30 10.63 21.36
C GLY A 184 38.16 11.79 20.86
#